data_15c46c5ee7ed3e606cf39de6cb59daa7
#
_entry.id   15c46c5ee7ed3e606cf39de6cb59daa7
#
_cell.length_a   1.000
_cell.length_b   1.000
_cell.length_c   1.000
_cell.angle_alpha   90.00
_cell.angle_beta   90.00
_cell.angle_gamma   90.00
#
_symmetry.space_group_name_H-M   'P 1'
#
loop_
_entity.id
_entity.type
_entity.pdbx_description
1 polymer ?
#
loop_
_entity_poly.entity_id
_entity_poly.type
_entity_poly.pdbx_seq_one_letter_code
_entity_poly.pdbx_strand_id
1 'polypeptide(L)'
;MSDFNIARKNMIHNQLMPNNIVEAHILKAFNIIPREIFLPFEKRHKAYLDEDIEIISDRYLIEPRIIGNIIKLSKIKKNHIVMDLACSTGYSSAILSKLSKKVYGVENKTKLIEQAYLNIKKLNINNIYFLNKNPVNGLKKKFDIIFIFGGVQFIPINLFNSLKNDGGALITVLYDNNNVGKIHIVKKINGKISRTNYIGVQTPILKEFKKKKKEFIL
;
A
#
# COMPACT_ATOMS: atom_id res chain seq x y z
N MET A 1 -19.95 21.91 4.83
CA MET A 1 -19.29 20.78 4.12
C MET A 1 -17.83 21.11 4.00
N SER A 2 -16.93 20.26 4.50
CA SER A 2 -15.49 20.47 4.32
C SER A 2 -15.19 20.39 2.82
N ASP A 3 -14.50 21.39 2.29
CA ASP A 3 -14.01 21.33 0.91
C ASP A 3 -12.85 20.34 0.84
N PHE A 4 -13.16 19.09 0.51
CA PHE A 4 -12.17 18.03 0.39
C PHE A 4 -11.11 18.31 -0.70
N ASN A 5 -11.40 19.19 -1.66
CA ASN A 5 -10.40 19.59 -2.66
C ASN A 5 -9.32 20.47 -2.04
N ILE A 6 -9.71 21.40 -1.16
CA ILE A 6 -8.76 22.23 -0.41
C ILE A 6 -7.95 21.33 0.54
N ALA A 7 -8.62 20.48 1.32
CA ALA A 7 -7.95 19.57 2.24
C ALA A 7 -6.93 18.65 1.53
N ARG A 8 -7.26 18.16 0.32
CA ARG A 8 -6.36 17.34 -0.50
C ARG A 8 -5.13 18.12 -0.98
N LYS A 9 -5.31 19.36 -1.42
CA LYS A 9 -4.18 20.24 -1.78
C LYS A 9 -3.30 20.52 -0.56
N ASN A 10 -3.90 20.81 0.59
CA ASN A 10 -3.16 21.02 1.84
C ASN A 10 -2.37 19.77 2.25
N MET A 11 -2.93 18.57 2.14
CA MET A 11 -2.20 17.31 2.36
C MET A 11 -0.95 17.22 1.46
N ILE A 12 -1.06 17.58 0.19
CA ILE A 12 0.08 17.54 -0.73
C ILE A 12 1.16 18.54 -0.29
N HIS A 13 0.79 19.78 -0.01
CA HIS A 13 1.74 20.83 0.34
C HIS A 13 2.33 20.68 1.73
N ASN A 14 1.54 20.22 2.71
CA ASN A 14 1.93 20.25 4.12
C ASN A 14 2.36 18.86 4.66
N GLN A 15 2.03 17.76 3.96
CA GLN A 15 2.39 16.41 4.42
C GLN A 15 3.34 15.69 3.42
N LEU A 16 3.09 15.78 2.09
CA LEU A 16 3.93 15.08 1.13
C LEU A 16 5.21 15.83 0.80
N MET A 17 5.11 17.09 0.38
CA MET A 17 6.27 17.88 -0.04
C MET A 17 7.32 18.08 1.08
N PRO A 18 6.96 18.40 2.34
CA PRO A 18 7.93 18.51 3.43
C PRO A 18 8.64 17.19 3.75
N ASN A 19 8.01 16.04 3.43
CA ASN A 19 8.61 14.71 3.52
C ASN A 19 9.39 14.31 2.25
N ASN A 20 9.80 15.32 1.46
CA ASN A 20 10.62 15.17 0.25
C ASN A 20 9.94 14.27 -0.82
N ILE A 21 8.59 14.22 -0.88
CA ILE A 21 7.83 13.60 -1.96
C ILE A 21 7.48 14.72 -2.93
N VAL A 22 8.35 14.93 -3.92
CA VAL A 22 8.28 16.08 -4.85
C VAL A 22 8.12 15.65 -6.33
N GLU A 23 8.11 14.36 -6.60
CA GLU A 23 7.95 13.83 -7.96
C GLU A 23 6.56 14.18 -8.51
N ALA A 24 6.51 15.01 -9.56
CA ALA A 24 5.27 15.57 -10.10
C ALA A 24 4.20 14.51 -10.44
N HIS A 25 4.62 13.32 -10.95
CA HIS A 25 3.70 12.24 -11.28
C HIS A 25 3.08 11.59 -10.03
N ILE A 26 3.82 11.53 -8.92
CA ILE A 26 3.32 11.02 -7.63
C ILE A 26 2.32 12.04 -7.05
N LEU A 27 2.72 13.32 -6.93
CA LEU A 27 1.84 14.37 -6.41
C LEU A 27 0.55 14.47 -7.23
N LYS A 28 0.64 14.35 -8.57
CA LYS A 28 -0.54 14.32 -9.46
C LYS A 28 -1.46 13.15 -9.15
N ALA A 29 -0.93 11.95 -8.86
CA ALA A 29 -1.73 10.79 -8.50
C ALA A 29 -2.51 11.04 -7.19
N PHE A 30 -1.85 11.59 -6.15
CA PHE A 30 -2.51 11.95 -4.90
C PHE A 30 -3.56 13.06 -5.07
N ASN A 31 -3.32 14.02 -5.97
CA ASN A 31 -4.26 15.10 -6.24
C ASN A 31 -5.54 14.63 -6.96
N ILE A 32 -5.42 13.63 -7.84
CA ILE A 32 -6.54 13.10 -8.63
C ILE A 32 -7.42 12.15 -7.82
N ILE A 33 -6.84 11.35 -6.93
CA ILE A 33 -7.57 10.31 -6.19
C ILE A 33 -8.15 10.88 -4.89
N PRO A 34 -9.48 11.00 -4.77
CA PRO A 34 -10.15 11.52 -3.58
C PRO A 34 -10.10 10.49 -2.46
N ARG A 35 -9.28 10.77 -1.44
CA ARG A 35 -9.00 9.84 -0.33
C ARG A 35 -10.24 9.56 0.52
N GLU A 36 -11.12 10.55 0.67
CA GLU A 36 -12.34 10.49 1.47
C GLU A 36 -13.35 9.43 1.02
N ILE A 37 -13.38 9.09 -0.28
CA ILE A 37 -14.35 8.09 -0.76
C ILE A 37 -13.99 6.65 -0.38
N PHE A 38 -12.76 6.42 0.05
CA PHE A 38 -12.26 5.11 0.48
C PHE A 38 -12.48 4.85 1.97
N LEU A 39 -13.05 5.81 2.69
CA LEU A 39 -13.43 5.71 4.10
C LEU A 39 -14.95 5.50 4.27
N PRO A 40 -15.37 4.85 5.37
CA PRO A 40 -16.72 4.90 5.83
C PRO A 40 -17.24 6.34 5.96
N PHE A 41 -18.51 6.57 5.72
CA PHE A 41 -19.08 7.92 5.63
C PHE A 41 -18.78 8.76 6.88
N GLU A 42 -18.90 8.16 8.06
CA GLU A 42 -18.68 8.81 9.36
C GLU A 42 -17.20 9.20 9.61
N LYS A 43 -16.26 8.56 8.89
CA LYS A 43 -14.81 8.84 9.02
C LYS A 43 -14.25 9.74 7.93
N ARG A 44 -15.04 10.15 6.93
CA ARG A 44 -14.56 10.94 5.78
C ARG A 44 -14.00 12.30 6.17
N HIS A 45 -14.48 12.91 7.24
CA HIS A 45 -13.96 14.18 7.75
C HIS A 45 -12.50 14.10 8.20
N LYS A 46 -11.99 12.89 8.53
CA LYS A 46 -10.61 12.63 8.91
C LYS A 46 -9.69 12.32 7.72
N ALA A 47 -10.22 12.19 6.51
CA ALA A 47 -9.48 11.64 5.36
C ALA A 47 -8.11 12.27 5.10
N TYR A 48 -7.93 13.51 5.45
CA TYR A 48 -6.72 14.29 5.16
C TYR A 48 -5.89 14.65 6.41
N LEU A 49 -6.20 14.03 7.55
CA LEU A 49 -5.32 14.09 8.73
C LEU A 49 -4.04 13.28 8.49
N ASP A 50 -2.97 13.67 9.16
CA ASP A 50 -1.68 12.99 9.09
C ASP A 50 -1.63 11.82 10.08
N GLU A 51 -2.57 10.88 9.92
CA GLU A 51 -2.72 9.71 10.78
C GLU A 51 -3.21 8.50 9.99
N ASP A 52 -2.98 7.32 10.55
CA ASP A 52 -3.58 6.07 10.09
C ASP A 52 -5.05 6.00 10.53
N ILE A 53 -5.98 5.85 9.60
CA ILE A 53 -7.42 5.85 9.88
C ILE A 53 -7.95 4.43 9.79
N GLU A 54 -8.45 3.90 10.89
CA GLU A 54 -9.07 2.58 10.88
C GLU A 54 -10.36 2.59 10.01
N ILE A 55 -10.40 1.71 9.01
CA ILE A 55 -11.57 1.48 8.15
C ILE A 55 -12.49 0.49 8.83
N ILE A 56 -11.96 -0.67 9.16
CA ILE A 56 -12.55 -1.71 10.01
C ILE A 56 -11.42 -2.36 10.80
N SER A 57 -11.76 -3.23 11.76
CA SER A 57 -10.75 -3.99 12.53
C SER A 57 -9.69 -4.62 11.61
N ASP A 58 -8.42 -4.40 11.90
CA ASP A 58 -7.24 -4.88 11.17
C ASP A 58 -7.03 -4.28 9.76
N ARG A 59 -7.78 -3.22 9.38
CA ARG A 59 -7.58 -2.52 8.11
C ARG A 59 -7.62 -1.01 8.31
N TYR A 60 -6.60 -0.37 7.80
CA TYR A 60 -6.37 1.07 7.96
C TYR A 60 -6.15 1.73 6.60
N LEU A 61 -6.57 2.96 6.49
CA LEU A 61 -6.12 3.88 5.48
C LEU A 61 -4.85 4.55 6.01
N ILE A 62 -3.71 4.08 5.54
CA ILE A 62 -2.38 4.50 6.02
C ILE A 62 -2.14 5.99 5.75
N GLU A 63 -1.44 6.67 6.64
CA GLU A 63 -1.13 8.10 6.49
C GLU A 63 -0.46 8.42 5.13
N PRO A 64 -0.77 9.60 4.54
CA PRO A 64 -0.35 9.93 3.18
C PRO A 64 1.17 9.92 3.00
N ARG A 65 1.94 10.41 3.98
CA ARG A 65 3.41 10.49 3.86
C ARG A 65 4.07 9.11 3.80
N ILE A 66 3.55 8.08 4.50
CA ILE A 66 4.10 6.72 4.43
C ILE A 66 3.80 6.11 3.05
N ILE A 67 2.56 6.25 2.55
CA ILE A 67 2.20 5.78 1.21
C ILE A 67 3.09 6.46 0.16
N GLY A 68 3.27 7.78 0.25
CA GLY A 68 4.10 8.54 -0.67
C GLY A 68 5.57 8.11 -0.67
N ASN A 69 6.16 7.89 0.51
CA ASN A 69 7.54 7.42 0.65
C ASN A 69 7.71 5.99 0.08
N ILE A 70 6.79 5.08 0.35
CA ILE A 70 6.80 3.73 -0.21
C ILE A 70 6.77 3.80 -1.75
N ILE A 71 5.88 4.61 -2.32
CA ILE A 71 5.75 4.77 -3.77
C ILE A 71 7.02 5.42 -4.37
N LYS A 72 7.54 6.47 -3.76
CA LYS A 72 8.78 7.15 -4.20
C LYS A 72 9.96 6.19 -4.23
N LEU A 73 10.18 5.45 -3.14
CA LEU A 73 11.30 4.52 -3.01
C LEU A 73 11.17 3.30 -3.93
N SER A 74 9.96 2.93 -4.34
CA SER A 74 9.70 1.82 -5.24
C SER A 74 10.20 2.04 -6.67
N LYS A 75 10.42 3.31 -7.07
CA LYS A 75 10.75 3.70 -8.44
C LYS A 75 9.78 3.15 -9.49
N ILE A 76 8.49 3.15 -9.14
CA ILE A 76 7.40 2.68 -10.02
C ILE A 76 7.41 3.38 -11.38
N LYS A 77 7.09 2.64 -12.45
CA LYS A 77 7.04 3.14 -13.82
C LYS A 77 5.69 2.82 -14.48
N LYS A 78 5.29 3.61 -15.47
CA LYS A 78 4.02 3.47 -16.21
C LYS A 78 3.82 2.12 -16.90
N ASN A 79 4.88 1.43 -17.28
CA ASN A 79 4.82 0.11 -17.90
C ASN A 79 4.80 -1.05 -16.89
N HIS A 80 4.94 -0.79 -15.60
CA HIS A 80 4.97 -1.82 -14.56
C HIS A 80 3.60 -2.48 -14.35
N ILE A 81 3.62 -3.77 -14.06
CA ILE A 81 2.50 -4.55 -13.55
C ILE A 81 2.77 -4.78 -12.07
N VAL A 82 1.87 -4.30 -11.22
CA VAL A 82 2.10 -4.28 -9.77
C VAL A 82 1.04 -5.07 -9.02
N MET A 83 1.40 -5.55 -7.82
CA MET A 83 0.49 -6.18 -6.87
C MET A 83 0.42 -5.36 -5.60
N ASP A 84 -0.80 -5.12 -5.12
CA ASP A 84 -1.12 -4.40 -3.89
C ASP A 84 -1.78 -5.37 -2.92
N LEU A 85 -1.05 -5.78 -1.89
CA LEU A 85 -1.48 -6.80 -0.92
C LEU A 85 -2.14 -6.15 0.31
N ALA A 86 -3.25 -6.72 0.76
CA ALA A 86 -4.13 -6.18 1.80
C ALA A 86 -4.65 -4.78 1.41
N CYS A 87 -5.12 -4.65 0.16
CA CYS A 87 -5.47 -3.36 -0.46
C CYS A 87 -6.72 -2.69 0.12
N SER A 88 -7.40 -3.34 1.07
CA SER A 88 -8.56 -2.79 1.79
C SER A 88 -9.65 -2.25 0.81
N THR A 89 -10.12 -1.04 1.01
CA THR A 89 -11.12 -0.37 0.14
C THR A 89 -10.54 0.16 -1.17
N GLY A 90 -9.23 -0.07 -1.47
CA GLY A 90 -8.60 0.16 -2.77
C GLY A 90 -7.97 1.53 -2.97
N TYR A 91 -7.72 2.33 -1.92
CA TYR A 91 -7.07 3.66 -2.09
C TYR A 91 -5.67 3.56 -2.67
N SER A 92 -4.81 2.73 -2.08
CA SER A 92 -3.46 2.48 -2.58
C SER A 92 -3.48 1.97 -4.03
N SER A 93 -4.36 1.01 -4.32
CA SER A 93 -4.55 0.51 -5.68
C SER A 93 -4.95 1.62 -6.66
N ALA A 94 -5.83 2.55 -6.26
CA ALA A 94 -6.24 3.68 -7.09
C ALA A 94 -5.08 4.65 -7.36
N ILE A 95 -4.24 4.97 -6.37
CA ILE A 95 -3.00 5.74 -6.57
C ILE A 95 -2.06 5.01 -7.55
N LEU A 96 -1.79 3.72 -7.30
CA LEU A 96 -0.92 2.89 -8.15
C LEU A 96 -1.43 2.80 -9.60
N SER A 97 -2.74 2.82 -9.82
CA SER A 97 -3.35 2.80 -11.15
C SER A 97 -2.96 3.99 -12.02
N LYS A 98 -2.69 5.14 -11.39
CA LYS A 98 -2.21 6.35 -12.07
C LYS A 98 -0.72 6.31 -12.38
N LEU A 99 0.03 5.36 -11.77
CA LEU A 99 1.49 5.27 -11.85
C LEU A 99 1.99 4.03 -12.58
N SER A 100 1.11 3.07 -12.89
CA SER A 100 1.48 1.78 -13.49
C SER A 100 0.57 1.39 -14.64
N LYS A 101 0.95 0.34 -15.37
CA LYS A 101 0.16 -0.23 -16.47
C LYS A 101 -1.06 -1.00 -15.94
N LYS A 102 -0.87 -1.78 -14.87
CA LYS A 102 -1.90 -2.66 -14.31
C LYS A 102 -1.66 -2.92 -12.83
N VAL A 103 -2.72 -2.92 -12.05
CA VAL A 103 -2.71 -3.20 -10.61
C VAL A 103 -3.51 -4.47 -10.32
N TYR A 104 -2.96 -5.35 -9.50
CA TYR A 104 -3.66 -6.49 -8.91
C TYR A 104 -3.80 -6.24 -7.41
N GLY A 105 -5.00 -5.87 -6.97
CA GLY A 105 -5.34 -5.70 -5.56
C GLY A 105 -5.75 -7.03 -4.95
N VAL A 106 -5.14 -7.41 -3.85
CA VAL A 106 -5.45 -8.66 -3.13
C VAL A 106 -5.93 -8.33 -1.72
N GLU A 107 -7.12 -8.79 -1.38
CA GLU A 107 -7.73 -8.60 -0.07
C GLU A 107 -8.54 -9.86 0.27
N ASN A 108 -8.57 -10.26 1.53
CA ASN A 108 -9.31 -11.45 1.97
C ASN A 108 -10.68 -11.13 2.61
N LYS A 109 -10.99 -9.87 2.82
CA LYS A 109 -12.26 -9.42 3.38
C LYS A 109 -13.22 -9.05 2.24
N THR A 110 -14.20 -9.89 1.97
CA THR A 110 -15.16 -9.76 0.85
C THR A 110 -15.81 -8.37 0.81
N LYS A 111 -16.32 -7.86 1.95
CA LYS A 111 -16.94 -6.53 2.02
C LYS A 111 -16.02 -5.39 1.60
N LEU A 112 -14.70 -5.50 1.87
CA LEU A 112 -13.73 -4.49 1.44
C LEU A 112 -13.47 -4.56 -0.06
N ILE A 113 -13.41 -5.75 -0.63
CA ILE A 113 -13.30 -5.92 -2.10
C ILE A 113 -14.50 -5.35 -2.83
N GLU A 114 -15.71 -5.63 -2.35
CA GLU A 114 -16.94 -5.07 -2.90
C GLU A 114 -16.90 -3.53 -2.87
N GLN A 115 -16.51 -2.97 -1.72
CA GLN A 115 -16.36 -1.52 -1.59
C GLN A 115 -15.26 -0.98 -2.51
N ALA A 116 -14.14 -1.69 -2.66
CA ALA A 116 -13.05 -1.30 -3.55
C ALA A 116 -13.53 -1.24 -5.02
N TYR A 117 -14.30 -2.23 -5.47
CA TYR A 117 -14.92 -2.20 -6.81
C TYR A 117 -15.85 -1.01 -6.99
N LEU A 118 -16.69 -0.71 -6.01
CA LEU A 118 -17.60 0.45 -6.05
C LEU A 118 -16.81 1.76 -6.14
N ASN A 119 -15.72 1.87 -5.37
CA ASN A 119 -14.88 3.07 -5.36
C ASN A 119 -14.20 3.32 -6.70
N ILE A 120 -13.57 2.29 -7.31
CA ILE A 120 -12.89 2.46 -8.60
C ILE A 120 -13.88 2.70 -9.74
N LYS A 121 -15.10 2.12 -9.67
CA LYS A 121 -16.18 2.38 -10.64
C LYS A 121 -16.57 3.84 -10.63
N LYS A 122 -16.73 4.46 -9.44
CA LYS A 122 -17.03 5.90 -9.30
C LYS A 122 -15.95 6.79 -9.91
N LEU A 123 -14.69 6.32 -9.94
CA LEU A 123 -13.53 7.05 -10.48
C LEU A 123 -13.21 6.70 -11.94
N ASN A 124 -14.02 5.87 -12.59
CA ASN A 124 -13.79 5.37 -13.95
C ASN A 124 -12.38 4.79 -14.13
N ILE A 125 -11.90 3.99 -13.13
CA ILE A 125 -10.59 3.34 -13.16
C ILE A 125 -10.78 1.89 -13.65
N ASN A 126 -10.09 1.51 -14.75
CA ASN A 126 -10.28 0.22 -15.45
C ASN A 126 -9.00 -0.63 -15.56
N ASN A 127 -7.89 -0.21 -14.97
CA ASN A 127 -6.65 -0.97 -14.97
C ASN A 127 -6.35 -1.64 -13.61
N ILE A 128 -7.36 -1.80 -12.73
CA ILE A 128 -7.26 -2.49 -11.44
C ILE A 128 -8.09 -3.77 -11.49
N TYR A 129 -7.52 -4.87 -10.98
CA TYR A 129 -8.15 -6.18 -10.85
C TYR A 129 -8.09 -6.60 -9.38
N PHE A 130 -9.22 -6.59 -8.68
CA PHE A 130 -9.28 -7.06 -7.31
C PHE A 130 -9.52 -8.57 -7.24
N LEU A 131 -8.90 -9.21 -6.25
CA LEU A 131 -8.95 -10.65 -6.03
C LEU A 131 -9.19 -10.95 -4.55
N ASN A 132 -10.26 -11.67 -4.27
CA ASN A 132 -10.56 -12.13 -2.91
C ASN A 132 -9.67 -13.34 -2.58
N LYS A 133 -8.48 -13.06 -2.01
CA LYS A 133 -7.49 -14.07 -1.64
C LYS A 133 -6.71 -13.63 -0.41
N ASN A 134 -6.14 -14.61 0.30
CA ASN A 134 -5.26 -14.29 1.41
C ASN A 134 -3.98 -13.58 0.92
N PRO A 135 -3.68 -12.35 1.39
CA PRO A 135 -2.54 -11.56 0.95
C PRO A 135 -1.19 -12.25 1.13
N VAL A 136 -1.01 -13.11 2.15
CA VAL A 136 0.25 -13.82 2.38
C VAL A 136 0.58 -14.85 1.29
N ASN A 137 -0.43 -15.31 0.55
CA ASN A 137 -0.22 -16.31 -0.51
C ASN A 137 0.24 -15.68 -1.83
N GLY A 138 0.06 -14.35 -1.99
CA GLY A 138 0.34 -13.69 -3.26
C GLY A 138 -0.45 -14.28 -4.43
N LEU A 139 0.10 -14.12 -5.63
CA LEU A 139 -0.49 -14.64 -6.86
C LEU A 139 0.56 -15.42 -7.67
N LYS A 140 0.14 -16.49 -8.35
CA LYS A 140 0.97 -17.26 -9.29
C LYS A 140 1.20 -16.47 -10.60
N LYS A 141 1.84 -15.31 -10.49
CA LYS A 141 2.16 -14.39 -11.58
C LYS A 141 3.41 -13.60 -11.24
N LYS A 142 4.14 -13.09 -12.25
CA LYS A 142 5.32 -12.25 -12.05
C LYS A 142 4.96 -10.78 -12.07
N PHE A 143 5.47 -10.04 -11.07
CA PHE A 143 5.24 -8.62 -10.88
C PHE A 143 6.55 -7.84 -10.92
N ASP A 144 6.46 -6.60 -11.45
CA ASP A 144 7.55 -5.64 -11.37
C ASP A 144 7.71 -5.16 -9.92
N ILE A 145 6.58 -4.88 -9.23
CA ILE A 145 6.61 -4.45 -7.84
C ILE A 145 5.43 -5.06 -7.08
N ILE A 146 5.72 -5.52 -5.86
CA ILE A 146 4.72 -5.93 -4.86
C ILE A 146 4.72 -4.89 -3.76
N PHE A 147 3.57 -4.32 -3.46
CA PHE A 147 3.36 -3.37 -2.38
C PHE A 147 2.58 -4.01 -1.24
N ILE A 148 2.97 -3.68 -0.01
CA ILE A 148 2.19 -3.92 1.20
C ILE A 148 2.16 -2.60 1.97
N PHE A 149 1.05 -1.88 1.89
CA PHE A 149 0.86 -0.62 2.62
C PHE A 149 0.36 -0.91 4.03
N GLY A 150 1.30 -1.16 4.93
CA GLY A 150 1.07 -1.51 6.32
C GLY A 150 2.29 -2.20 6.93
N GLY A 151 2.26 -2.40 8.24
CA GLY A 151 3.33 -3.08 8.97
C GLY A 151 3.29 -4.59 8.75
N VAL A 152 4.45 -5.20 8.62
CA VAL A 152 4.61 -6.66 8.59
C VAL A 152 5.72 -7.08 9.55
N GLN A 153 5.58 -8.24 10.20
CA GLN A 153 6.62 -8.83 11.04
C GLN A 153 7.42 -9.92 10.31
N PHE A 154 6.92 -10.37 9.17
CA PHE A 154 7.63 -11.29 8.29
C PHE A 154 7.14 -11.11 6.84
N ILE A 155 7.97 -11.50 5.89
CA ILE A 155 7.63 -11.53 4.47
C ILE A 155 7.63 -12.98 4.02
N PRO A 156 6.48 -13.53 3.58
CA PRO A 156 6.39 -14.90 3.10
C PRO A 156 7.30 -15.16 1.90
N ILE A 157 8.02 -16.28 1.88
CA ILE A 157 9.00 -16.61 0.84
C ILE A 157 8.37 -16.74 -0.56
N ASN A 158 7.12 -17.18 -0.62
CA ASN A 158 6.37 -17.31 -1.87
C ASN A 158 6.14 -15.96 -2.58
N LEU A 159 6.15 -14.84 -1.86
CA LEU A 159 6.07 -13.51 -2.47
C LEU A 159 7.31 -13.20 -3.30
N PHE A 160 8.50 -13.69 -2.91
CA PHE A 160 9.72 -13.55 -3.72
C PHE A 160 9.64 -14.34 -5.02
N ASN A 161 8.87 -15.44 -5.02
CA ASN A 161 8.59 -16.22 -6.24
C ASN A 161 7.64 -15.48 -7.20
N SER A 162 6.85 -14.55 -6.69
CA SER A 162 5.97 -13.68 -7.50
C SER A 162 6.68 -12.44 -8.06
N LEU A 163 7.95 -12.19 -7.70
CA LEU A 163 8.76 -11.13 -8.30
C LEU A 163 9.35 -11.56 -9.64
N LYS A 164 9.47 -10.64 -10.59
CA LYS A 164 10.30 -10.84 -11.79
C LYS A 164 11.73 -11.15 -11.38
N ASN A 165 12.41 -12.02 -12.13
CA ASN A 165 13.75 -12.48 -11.78
C ASN A 165 14.80 -11.38 -11.86
N ASP A 166 14.58 -10.41 -12.73
CA ASP A 166 15.45 -9.25 -12.87
C ASP A 166 14.62 -7.97 -12.72
N GLY A 167 15.00 -7.15 -11.75
CA GLY A 167 14.36 -5.87 -11.45
C GLY A 167 13.07 -5.96 -10.63
N GLY A 168 12.58 -7.15 -10.26
CA GLY A 168 11.41 -7.29 -9.40
C GLY A 168 11.68 -6.77 -7.97
N ALA A 169 10.73 -6.02 -7.39
CA ALA A 169 10.87 -5.48 -6.04
C ALA A 169 9.64 -5.74 -5.17
N LEU A 170 9.83 -5.89 -3.86
CA LEU A 170 8.77 -5.85 -2.85
C LEU A 170 9.07 -4.74 -1.87
N ILE A 171 8.07 -3.94 -1.51
CA ILE A 171 8.24 -2.84 -0.58
C ILE A 171 7.13 -2.81 0.46
N THR A 172 7.50 -2.62 1.72
CA THR A 172 6.61 -2.64 2.88
C THR A 172 7.24 -1.92 4.07
N VAL A 173 6.54 -1.87 5.21
CA VAL A 173 7.11 -1.51 6.51
C VAL A 173 7.38 -2.78 7.29
N LEU A 174 8.66 -3.16 7.43
CA LEU A 174 9.07 -4.35 8.17
C LEU A 174 9.43 -3.97 9.60
N TYR A 175 8.81 -4.66 10.56
CA TYR A 175 9.10 -4.54 11.99
C TYR A 175 10.18 -5.52 12.41
N ASP A 176 11.16 -5.02 13.13
CA ASP A 176 12.20 -5.86 13.78
C ASP A 176 11.71 -6.46 15.12
N ASN A 177 12.59 -7.19 15.78
CA ASN A 177 12.26 -7.82 17.07
C ASN A 177 12.08 -6.80 18.22
N ASN A 178 12.59 -5.57 18.06
CA ASN A 178 12.41 -4.46 19.00
C ASN A 178 11.14 -3.64 18.69
N ASN A 179 10.29 -4.13 17.81
CA ASN A 179 9.07 -3.47 17.36
C ASN A 179 9.31 -2.09 16.71
N VAL A 180 10.44 -1.94 16.02
CA VAL A 180 10.77 -0.74 15.24
C VAL A 180 10.47 -1.03 13.77
N GLY A 181 9.53 -0.24 13.20
CA GLY A 181 9.16 -0.33 11.79
C GLY A 181 10.12 0.49 10.92
N LYS A 182 10.55 -0.10 9.78
CA LYS A 182 11.34 0.58 8.75
C LYS A 182 10.77 0.30 7.38
N ILE A 183 10.76 1.28 6.48
CA ILE A 183 10.47 0.98 5.07
C ILE A 183 11.56 0.04 4.57
N HIS A 184 11.13 -1.13 4.12
CA HIS A 184 11.97 -2.25 3.72
C HIS A 184 11.73 -2.57 2.25
N ILE A 185 12.81 -2.66 1.49
CA ILE A 185 12.77 -3.04 0.08
C ILE A 185 13.54 -4.33 -0.12
N VAL A 186 12.87 -5.29 -0.73
CA VAL A 186 13.49 -6.50 -1.28
C VAL A 186 13.57 -6.33 -2.79
N LYS A 187 14.75 -6.52 -3.37
CA LYS A 187 14.97 -6.54 -4.82
C LYS A 187 15.44 -7.90 -5.27
N LYS A 188 14.97 -8.33 -6.43
CA LYS A 188 15.44 -9.53 -7.10
C LYS A 188 16.25 -9.14 -8.34
N ILE A 189 17.53 -9.49 -8.36
CA ILE A 189 18.47 -9.16 -9.42
C ILE A 189 19.19 -10.45 -9.81
N ASN A 190 19.06 -10.88 -11.07
CA ASN A 190 19.62 -12.13 -11.57
C ASN A 190 19.24 -13.33 -10.67
N GLY A 191 17.97 -13.37 -10.21
CA GLY A 191 17.45 -14.40 -9.33
C GLY A 191 17.87 -14.29 -7.85
N LYS A 192 18.86 -13.46 -7.52
CA LYS A 192 19.33 -13.24 -6.14
C LYS A 192 18.51 -12.16 -5.42
N ILE A 193 18.36 -12.32 -4.11
CA ILE A 193 17.58 -11.38 -3.26
C ILE A 193 18.54 -10.46 -2.52
N SER A 194 18.36 -9.16 -2.69
CA SER A 194 18.96 -8.13 -1.83
C SER A 194 17.91 -7.44 -0.98
N ARG A 195 18.28 -6.94 0.19
CA ARG A 195 17.39 -6.29 1.17
C ARG A 195 17.99 -4.98 1.62
N THR A 196 17.18 -3.93 1.71
CA THR A 196 17.61 -2.61 2.16
C THR A 196 16.54 -2.02 3.07
N ASN A 197 16.97 -1.49 4.22
CA ASN A 197 16.13 -0.70 5.12
C ASN A 197 16.34 0.79 4.86
N TYR A 198 15.26 1.54 4.96
CA TYR A 198 15.24 3.00 4.82
C TYR A 198 14.79 3.65 6.12
N ILE A 199 14.05 4.75 6.03
CA ILE A 199 13.58 5.54 7.17
C ILE A 199 12.71 4.73 8.12
N GLY A 200 12.83 5.02 9.41
CA GLY A 200 11.94 4.52 10.45
C GLY A 200 10.54 5.12 10.30
N VAL A 201 9.52 4.28 10.34
CA VAL A 201 8.11 4.68 10.30
C VAL A 201 7.29 3.74 11.17
N GLN A 202 6.17 4.23 11.68
CA GLN A 202 5.22 3.38 12.39
C GLN A 202 3.91 3.34 11.62
N THR A 203 3.31 2.16 11.54
CA THR A 203 2.00 1.94 10.92
C THR A 203 1.40 0.65 11.49
N PRO A 204 0.08 0.48 11.54
CA PRO A 204 -0.55 -0.73 12.06
C PRO A 204 -0.05 -1.99 11.36
N ILE A 205 0.26 -3.01 12.17
CA ILE A 205 0.71 -4.30 11.65
C ILE A 205 -0.50 -5.09 11.17
N LEU A 206 -0.46 -5.50 9.90
CA LEU A 206 -1.48 -6.32 9.27
C LEU A 206 -1.55 -7.70 9.95
N LYS A 207 -2.76 -8.13 10.33
CA LYS A 207 -3.00 -9.37 11.08
C LYS A 207 -2.38 -10.60 10.40
N GLU A 208 -2.50 -10.70 9.09
CA GLU A 208 -2.01 -11.83 8.30
C GLU A 208 -0.48 -11.91 8.26
N PHE A 209 0.20 -10.81 8.55
CA PHE A 209 1.67 -10.70 8.57
C PHE A 209 2.25 -10.57 9.98
N LYS A 210 1.46 -10.89 11.03
CA LYS A 210 1.96 -11.01 12.40
C LYS A 210 2.62 -12.37 12.61
N LYS A 211 3.76 -12.41 13.27
CA LYS A 211 4.38 -13.65 13.75
C LYS A 211 3.44 -14.31 14.78
N LYS A 212 3.19 -15.60 14.64
CA LYS A 212 2.51 -16.36 15.70
C LYS A 212 3.37 -16.30 16.95
N LYS A 213 2.79 -15.92 18.09
CA LYS A 213 3.45 -16.10 19.39
C LYS A 213 3.71 -17.61 19.54
N LYS A 214 4.95 -18.00 19.88
CA LYS A 214 5.20 -19.34 20.37
C LYS A 214 4.46 -19.45 21.69
N GLU A 215 3.41 -20.25 21.76
CA GLU A 215 2.87 -20.70 23.05
C GLU A 215 3.92 -21.60 23.66
N PHE A 216 4.51 -21.18 24.77
CA PHE A 216 5.25 -22.07 25.63
C PHE A 216 4.18 -22.94 26.30
N ILE A 217 4.07 -24.18 25.87
CA ILE A 217 3.37 -25.22 26.65
C ILE A 217 4.33 -25.55 27.78
N LEU A 218 3.95 -25.16 29.01
CA LEU A 218 4.58 -25.60 30.28
C LEU A 218 4.25 -27.05 30.56
#